data_e5abb2e613af2a6cf7820416c448f07a
#
_entry.id   e5abb2e613af2a6cf7820416c448f07a
#
_cell.length_a   1.000
_cell.length_b   1.000
_cell.length_c   1.000
_cell.angle_alpha   90.00
_cell.angle_beta   90.00
_cell.angle_gamma   90.00
#
_symmetry.space_group_name_H-M   'P 1'
#
loop_
_entity.id
_entity.type
_entity.pdbx_description
1 polymer ?
#
loop_
_entity_poly.entity_id
_entity_poly.type
_entity_poly.pdbx_seq_one_letter_code
_entity_poly.pdbx_strand_id
1 'polypeptide(L)'
;MKFNLLKWLPVILFGISLSTDAATIADPYGICAHISHYEKKTAAKQLECMREINIGWVRTDFAWPWVEKQCDQWNFNDFDRLLSLAKAENIHILPILGQNVKWAMPAYKNLDAWGNYVNKMVLRYGAELRYWEIWNEPNASWGPDTPNGKDYMRLLKRAYEEIKKIDPALTVLYGGTAAGGMPLTHIRETLAAGGGKYFDVVNIHPYHREGVPELMIDDIKDVQALLKKWNLNKPIWITEMGYSTAPQSPTLYRKILPAAFKRAGIDPKNSSAALLCDLEDGWGGALHFDPSQTILADFDSVKTVRAKELKELNVEKYRVLIPALGEDFPIRYISDLLNYVQRGGTLVLPSGVPFYYDHQRGAKREQVGQKYLKLFHIGWDAWWQKAGIPKEESWQRPAAEFEGQFSVRLSPTGRFLHDRNLKPGDQFIPIIEAGSNDFSGVVAALYKFDSDLKGNVIVCTTRNAAKNVTEEQQAEFLPRTYLIALANGVERVFWYCFRSDERAEDATEGHFGIVRKDLKPKPAWRAYRTLTELCPSGSTVPKMVQQEDCFLANWIRPDGVKVWAIWTMLYPKKIRLKVDRKISRIINHLGEEQPLPQLEYSVSSAILYLVGPETVSIQ
;
A
#
# COMPACT_ATOMS: atom_id res chain seq x y z
N MET A 1 -74.54 -46.07 13.49
CA MET A 1 -74.53 -44.70 13.00
C MET A 1 -73.65 -43.85 13.92
N LYS A 2 -72.45 -43.57 13.51
CA LYS A 2 -71.57 -42.69 14.26
C LYS A 2 -71.08 -41.58 13.29
N PHE A 3 -71.51 -40.36 13.55
CA PHE A 3 -71.06 -39.18 12.85
C PHE A 3 -69.75 -38.70 13.47
N ASN A 4 -68.69 -38.58 12.64
CA ASN A 4 -67.42 -37.91 12.98
C ASN A 4 -67.46 -36.47 12.48
N LEU A 5 -67.46 -35.52 13.38
CA LEU A 5 -67.21 -34.10 13.09
C LEU A 5 -65.67 -33.82 13.09
N LEU A 6 -65.13 -33.60 11.92
CA LEU A 6 -63.76 -32.99 11.79
C LEU A 6 -63.90 -31.50 12.01
N LYS A 7 -63.25 -31.00 13.08
CA LYS A 7 -63.03 -29.56 13.31
C LYS A 7 -61.86 -29.06 12.47
N TRP A 8 -62.15 -28.10 11.62
CA TRP A 8 -61.07 -27.30 10.92
C TRP A 8 -60.47 -26.30 11.89
N LEU A 9 -59.16 -26.39 12.16
CA LEU A 9 -58.36 -25.35 12.79
C LEU A 9 -57.68 -24.55 11.67
N PRO A 10 -57.71 -23.20 11.66
CA PRO A 10 -56.95 -22.42 10.72
C PRO A 10 -55.47 -22.44 11.14
N VAL A 11 -54.58 -22.89 10.24
CA VAL A 11 -53.14 -22.77 10.37
C VAL A 11 -52.80 -21.31 10.08
N ILE A 12 -52.51 -20.54 11.12
CA ILE A 12 -51.92 -19.21 10.99
C ILE A 12 -50.44 -19.42 10.67
N LEU A 13 -50.08 -19.29 9.41
CA LEU A 13 -48.70 -19.17 8.97
C LEU A 13 -48.17 -17.79 9.42
N PHE A 14 -47.47 -17.76 10.52
CA PHE A 14 -46.56 -16.64 10.82
C PHE A 14 -45.46 -16.68 9.78
N GLY A 15 -45.53 -15.82 8.78
CA GLY A 15 -44.44 -15.49 7.90
C GLY A 15 -43.36 -14.80 8.71
N ILE A 16 -42.36 -15.56 9.18
CA ILE A 16 -41.10 -14.96 9.66
C ILE A 16 -40.41 -14.44 8.40
N SER A 17 -40.58 -13.15 8.14
CA SER A 17 -39.72 -12.41 7.24
C SER A 17 -38.33 -12.39 7.89
N LEU A 18 -37.47 -13.31 7.50
CA LEU A 18 -36.05 -13.19 7.72
C LEU A 18 -35.56 -12.02 6.84
N SER A 19 -35.70 -10.81 7.33
CA SER A 19 -34.88 -9.72 6.83
C SER A 19 -33.44 -10.08 7.15
N THR A 20 -32.72 -10.56 6.15
CA THR A 20 -31.25 -10.61 6.23
C THR A 20 -30.78 -9.16 6.22
N ASP A 21 -30.74 -8.54 7.40
CA ASP A 21 -30.13 -7.23 7.52
C ASP A 21 -28.71 -7.33 6.96
N ALA A 22 -28.43 -6.52 5.95
CA ALA A 22 -27.10 -6.49 5.36
C ALA A 22 -26.11 -6.05 6.44
N ALA A 23 -24.99 -6.76 6.57
CA ALA A 23 -23.94 -6.40 7.52
C ALA A 23 -23.52 -4.94 7.34
N THR A 24 -23.41 -4.21 8.44
CA THR A 24 -23.03 -2.79 8.46
C THR A 24 -21.61 -2.59 8.99
N ILE A 25 -20.96 -1.51 8.54
CA ILE A 25 -19.66 -1.09 9.08
C ILE A 25 -19.85 -0.41 10.43
N ALA A 26 -19.05 -0.79 11.41
CA ALA A 26 -19.11 -0.23 12.76
C ALA A 26 -17.82 0.54 13.04
N ASP A 27 -17.87 1.86 12.89
CA ASP A 27 -16.79 2.80 13.21
C ASP A 27 -15.41 2.39 12.63
N PRO A 28 -15.28 2.31 11.29
CA PRO A 28 -14.12 1.71 10.64
C PRO A 28 -12.93 2.69 10.51
N TYR A 29 -13.12 3.97 10.83
CA TYR A 29 -12.24 5.07 10.49
C TYR A 29 -11.25 5.40 11.60
N GLY A 30 -9.99 5.00 11.42
CA GLY A 30 -8.90 5.27 12.33
C GLY A 30 -7.74 6.02 11.67
N ILE A 31 -6.88 6.60 12.48
CA ILE A 31 -5.64 7.22 12.05
C ILE A 31 -4.52 6.99 13.06
N CYS A 32 -3.30 6.85 12.59
CA CYS A 32 -2.12 6.82 13.44
C CYS A 32 -1.67 8.24 13.76
N ALA A 33 -1.40 8.53 15.03
CA ALA A 33 -0.85 9.80 15.44
C ALA A 33 -0.05 9.66 16.74
N HIS A 34 1.19 10.16 16.74
CA HIS A 34 2.07 10.15 17.92
C HIS A 34 1.74 11.30 18.88
N ILE A 35 0.45 11.46 19.22
CA ILE A 35 -0.05 12.63 19.97
C ILE A 35 0.40 12.69 21.42
N SER A 36 0.82 11.57 22.01
CA SER A 36 1.39 11.52 23.36
C SER A 36 2.69 12.32 23.51
N HIS A 37 3.41 12.56 22.40
CA HIS A 37 4.66 13.32 22.39
C HIS A 37 4.49 14.85 22.34
N TYR A 38 3.26 15.33 22.08
CA TYR A 38 3.03 16.75 21.89
C TYR A 38 2.56 17.46 23.15
N GLU A 39 2.86 18.76 23.24
CA GLU A 39 2.27 19.61 24.25
C GLU A 39 0.73 19.56 24.21
N LYS A 40 0.10 19.78 25.36
CA LYS A 40 -1.36 19.72 25.54
C LYS A 40 -2.14 20.47 24.44
N LYS A 41 -1.74 21.70 24.11
CA LYS A 41 -2.41 22.54 23.11
C LYS A 41 -2.37 21.93 21.71
N THR A 42 -1.23 21.40 21.31
CA THR A 42 -1.03 20.76 20.00
C THR A 42 -1.77 19.43 19.91
N ALA A 43 -1.76 18.62 20.96
CA ALA A 43 -2.51 17.36 21.02
C ALA A 43 -4.03 17.61 20.92
N ALA A 44 -4.57 18.58 21.68
CA ALA A 44 -5.98 18.94 21.63
C ALA A 44 -6.42 19.42 20.23
N LYS A 45 -5.61 20.28 19.59
CA LYS A 45 -5.92 20.76 18.23
C LYS A 45 -5.90 19.65 17.18
N GLN A 46 -5.00 18.66 17.30
CA GLN A 46 -5.01 17.51 16.41
C GLN A 46 -6.28 16.69 16.56
N LEU A 47 -6.72 16.40 17.78
CA LEU A 47 -7.95 15.65 18.05
C LEU A 47 -9.19 16.40 17.54
N GLU A 48 -9.25 17.71 17.73
CA GLU A 48 -10.32 18.55 17.16
C GLU A 48 -10.37 18.43 15.63
N CYS A 49 -9.22 18.55 14.93
CA CYS A 49 -9.14 18.38 13.48
C CYS A 49 -9.51 16.96 13.02
N MET A 50 -9.21 15.93 13.79
CA MET A 50 -9.63 14.55 13.50
C MET A 50 -11.14 14.41 13.59
N ARG A 51 -11.77 14.99 14.61
CA ARG A 51 -13.22 15.00 14.79
C ARG A 51 -13.92 15.71 13.62
N GLU A 52 -13.38 16.83 13.12
CA GLU A 52 -13.93 17.58 11.98
C GLU A 52 -14.13 16.73 10.71
N ILE A 53 -13.39 15.63 10.57
CA ILE A 53 -13.46 14.69 9.43
C ILE A 53 -13.97 13.31 9.83
N ASN A 54 -14.67 13.21 10.95
CA ASN A 54 -15.33 12.01 11.47
C ASN A 54 -14.37 10.82 11.70
N ILE A 55 -13.14 11.09 12.13
CA ILE A 55 -12.22 10.05 12.59
C ILE A 55 -12.69 9.60 13.98
N GLY A 56 -13.08 8.32 14.12
CA GLY A 56 -13.53 7.75 15.38
C GLY A 56 -12.41 7.19 16.25
N TRP A 57 -11.23 6.87 15.64
CA TRP A 57 -10.15 6.20 16.33
C TRP A 57 -8.79 6.85 16.09
N VAL A 58 -7.99 6.91 17.15
CA VAL A 58 -6.57 7.25 17.06
C VAL A 58 -5.72 6.11 17.61
N ARG A 59 -4.75 5.64 16.83
CA ARG A 59 -3.74 4.67 17.24
C ARG A 59 -2.48 5.40 17.65
N THR A 60 -1.97 5.11 18.85
CA THR A 60 -0.79 5.79 19.40
C THR A 60 -0.02 4.90 20.39
N ASP A 61 1.25 5.19 20.56
CA ASP A 61 2.12 4.45 21.47
C ASP A 61 1.76 4.73 22.94
N PHE A 62 1.64 3.66 23.71
CA PHE A 62 1.65 3.65 25.18
C PHE A 62 2.95 2.97 25.63
N ALA A 63 4.06 3.54 25.21
CA ALA A 63 5.36 2.90 25.28
C ALA A 63 5.85 2.65 26.72
N TRP A 64 6.37 1.46 26.98
CA TRP A 64 6.90 1.08 28.28
C TRP A 64 7.94 2.07 28.83
N PRO A 65 8.98 2.50 28.06
CA PRO A 65 9.99 3.42 28.59
C PRO A 65 9.47 4.82 28.95
N TRP A 66 8.24 5.15 28.58
CA TRP A 66 7.64 6.46 28.93
C TRP A 66 6.92 6.41 30.27
N VAL A 67 6.40 5.27 30.67
CA VAL A 67 5.69 5.08 31.95
C VAL A 67 6.57 4.54 33.04
N GLU A 68 7.59 3.72 32.71
CA GLU A 68 8.48 3.07 33.68
C GLU A 68 9.94 3.19 33.19
N LYS A 69 10.48 4.39 33.23
CA LYS A 69 11.85 4.67 32.78
C LYS A 69 12.91 3.95 33.64
N GLN A 70 12.62 3.78 34.92
CA GLN A 70 13.39 3.00 35.90
C GLN A 70 12.44 2.01 36.55
N CYS A 71 12.95 0.84 36.95
CA CYS A 71 12.18 -0.22 37.58
C CYS A 71 11.35 0.32 38.75
N ASP A 72 10.06 0.01 38.75
CA ASP A 72 9.07 0.42 39.75
C ASP A 72 8.85 1.94 39.93
N GLN A 73 9.36 2.77 38.99
CA GLN A 73 9.10 4.20 38.99
C GLN A 73 8.12 4.56 37.86
N TRP A 74 6.86 4.72 38.22
CA TRP A 74 5.74 4.89 37.30
C TRP A 74 5.32 6.34 37.13
N ASN A 75 5.12 6.79 35.86
CA ASN A 75 4.57 8.08 35.50
C ASN A 75 3.52 7.92 34.38
N PHE A 76 2.27 8.22 34.68
CA PHE A 76 1.15 8.08 33.75
C PHE A 76 0.60 9.42 33.24
N ASN A 77 1.18 10.55 33.67
CA ASN A 77 0.60 11.89 33.45
C ASN A 77 0.29 12.20 31.99
N ASP A 78 1.15 11.78 31.06
CA ASP A 78 0.97 12.07 29.64
C ASP A 78 -0.19 11.27 29.05
N PHE A 79 -0.35 10.01 29.45
CA PHE A 79 -1.45 9.16 29.00
C PHE A 79 -2.78 9.53 29.65
N ASP A 80 -2.79 9.89 30.95
CA ASP A 80 -3.97 10.43 31.62
C ASP A 80 -4.49 11.69 30.91
N ARG A 81 -3.57 12.59 30.56
CA ARG A 81 -3.87 13.79 29.79
C ARG A 81 -4.43 13.47 28.42
N LEU A 82 -3.77 12.57 27.69
CA LEU A 82 -4.18 12.16 26.35
C LEU A 82 -5.59 11.56 26.36
N LEU A 83 -5.86 10.66 27.30
CA LEU A 83 -7.17 10.02 27.42
C LEU A 83 -8.28 11.05 27.68
N SER A 84 -8.01 12.02 28.57
CA SER A 84 -8.95 13.12 28.85
C SER A 84 -9.25 13.96 27.61
N LEU A 85 -8.23 14.27 26.79
CA LEU A 85 -8.39 15.03 25.55
C LEU A 85 -9.19 14.25 24.50
N ALA A 86 -8.86 12.97 24.29
CA ALA A 86 -9.55 12.12 23.32
C ALA A 86 -11.03 11.92 23.69
N LYS A 87 -11.33 11.76 24.98
CA LYS A 87 -12.69 11.65 25.50
C LYS A 87 -13.51 12.93 25.28
N ALA A 88 -12.89 14.10 25.42
CA ALA A 88 -13.54 15.38 25.15
C ALA A 88 -13.98 15.53 23.68
N GLU A 89 -13.23 14.91 22.75
CA GLU A 89 -13.53 14.91 21.32
C GLU A 89 -14.30 13.66 20.84
N ASN A 90 -14.69 12.76 21.77
CA ASN A 90 -15.36 11.48 21.46
C ASN A 90 -14.56 10.61 20.46
N ILE A 91 -13.23 10.56 20.65
CA ILE A 91 -12.30 9.76 19.85
C ILE A 91 -11.81 8.60 20.71
N HIS A 92 -11.93 7.39 20.18
CA HIS A 92 -11.39 6.19 20.81
C HIS A 92 -9.87 6.10 20.61
N ILE A 93 -9.16 5.60 21.62
CA ILE A 93 -7.74 5.33 21.53
C ILE A 93 -7.52 3.83 21.35
N LEU A 94 -6.70 3.46 20.35
CA LEU A 94 -6.05 2.15 20.25
C LEU A 94 -4.62 2.29 20.78
N PRO A 95 -4.33 1.87 22.03
CA PRO A 95 -3.00 1.92 22.59
C PRO A 95 -2.15 0.78 22.05
N ILE A 96 -0.90 1.08 21.72
CA ILE A 96 0.13 0.08 21.42
C ILE A 96 0.95 -0.13 22.68
N LEU A 97 0.86 -1.31 23.28
CA LEU A 97 1.77 -1.71 24.35
C LEU A 97 3.05 -2.26 23.72
N GLY A 98 4.18 -1.61 23.95
CA GLY A 98 5.41 -2.01 23.29
C GLY A 98 6.63 -1.22 23.72
N GLN A 99 7.68 -1.40 22.92
CA GLN A 99 9.02 -0.89 23.09
C GLN A 99 9.80 -1.51 24.25
N ASN A 100 11.13 -1.55 24.12
CA ASN A 100 12.02 -2.05 25.16
C ASN A 100 12.35 -0.94 26.16
N VAL A 101 12.37 -1.30 27.43
CA VAL A 101 12.95 -0.47 28.48
C VAL A 101 14.38 -0.92 28.77
N LYS A 102 15.30 0.03 29.01
CA LYS A 102 16.75 -0.27 29.11
C LYS A 102 17.10 -1.29 30.19
N TRP A 103 16.40 -1.26 31.31
CA TRP A 103 16.67 -2.13 32.47
C TRP A 103 16.09 -3.55 32.34
N ALA A 104 15.16 -3.80 31.36
CA ALA A 104 14.56 -5.11 31.08
C ALA A 104 14.55 -5.44 29.58
N MET A 105 15.63 -5.13 28.87
CA MET A 105 15.77 -5.38 27.44
C MET A 105 16.50 -6.70 27.14
N PRO A 106 16.06 -7.51 26.18
CA PRO A 106 14.82 -7.35 25.39
C PRO A 106 13.59 -7.87 26.16
N ALA A 107 12.44 -7.24 25.91
CA ALA A 107 11.18 -7.54 26.60
C ALA A 107 10.78 -9.03 26.55
N TYR A 108 10.93 -9.70 25.40
CA TYR A 108 10.54 -11.10 25.23
C TYR A 108 11.41 -12.10 26.02
N LYS A 109 12.55 -11.67 26.59
CA LYS A 109 13.39 -12.44 27.52
C LYS A 109 13.11 -12.07 29.00
N ASN A 110 12.43 -10.94 29.24
CA ASN A 110 12.11 -10.40 30.56
C ASN A 110 10.59 -10.38 30.79
N LEU A 111 9.95 -11.56 30.67
CA LEU A 111 8.50 -11.69 30.62
C LEU A 111 7.77 -11.28 31.91
N ASP A 112 8.41 -11.37 33.07
CA ASP A 112 7.78 -10.95 34.34
C ASP A 112 7.69 -9.42 34.42
N ALA A 113 8.77 -8.73 34.07
CA ALA A 113 8.77 -7.26 33.98
C ALA A 113 7.79 -6.76 32.90
N TRP A 114 7.79 -7.41 31.73
CA TRP A 114 6.82 -7.13 30.66
C TRP A 114 5.37 -7.33 31.16
N GLY A 115 5.07 -8.46 31.80
CA GLY A 115 3.75 -8.74 32.35
C GLY A 115 3.31 -7.73 33.41
N ASN A 116 4.24 -7.27 34.28
CA ASN A 116 3.96 -6.21 35.25
C ASN A 116 3.57 -4.89 34.57
N TYR A 117 4.34 -4.48 33.54
CA TYR A 117 3.99 -3.28 32.76
C TYR A 117 2.59 -3.40 32.13
N VAL A 118 2.29 -4.50 31.43
CA VAL A 118 0.96 -4.73 30.82
C VAL A 118 -0.13 -4.68 31.89
N ASN A 119 0.07 -5.37 33.02
CA ASN A 119 -0.88 -5.38 34.12
C ASN A 119 -1.17 -3.97 34.66
N LYS A 120 -0.14 -3.17 34.92
CA LYS A 120 -0.27 -1.77 35.40
C LYS A 120 -1.04 -0.89 34.42
N MET A 121 -0.74 -1.01 33.12
CA MET A 121 -1.44 -0.25 32.08
C MET A 121 -2.92 -0.61 32.01
N VAL A 122 -3.24 -1.89 32.03
CA VAL A 122 -4.63 -2.37 31.90
C VAL A 122 -5.44 -2.13 33.17
N LEU A 123 -4.86 -2.29 34.35
CA LEU A 123 -5.53 -1.91 35.61
C LEU A 123 -5.90 -0.43 35.65
N ARG A 124 -5.03 0.44 35.09
CA ARG A 124 -5.30 1.88 35.08
C ARG A 124 -6.33 2.30 34.03
N TYR A 125 -6.23 1.74 32.82
CA TYR A 125 -6.96 2.26 31.65
C TYR A 125 -7.99 1.28 31.08
N GLY A 126 -8.07 0.04 31.51
CA GLY A 126 -8.93 -0.99 30.94
C GLY A 126 -10.43 -0.75 31.05
N ALA A 127 -10.86 0.12 31.99
CA ALA A 127 -12.25 0.55 32.07
C ALA A 127 -12.66 1.42 30.87
N GLU A 128 -11.74 2.21 30.31
CA GLU A 128 -11.98 3.14 29.20
C GLU A 128 -11.44 2.62 27.87
N LEU A 129 -10.28 1.93 27.87
CA LEU A 129 -9.63 1.39 26.67
C LEU A 129 -9.97 -0.10 26.55
N ARG A 130 -10.80 -0.45 25.57
CA ARG A 130 -11.31 -1.81 25.40
C ARG A 130 -10.48 -2.69 24.47
N TYR A 131 -9.53 -2.10 23.73
CA TYR A 131 -8.69 -2.74 22.71
C TYR A 131 -7.22 -2.46 23.01
N TRP A 132 -6.37 -3.48 22.86
CA TRP A 132 -4.95 -3.42 23.25
C TRP A 132 -4.09 -4.08 22.17
N GLU A 133 -3.31 -3.31 21.44
CA GLU A 133 -2.36 -3.83 20.45
C GLU A 133 -1.04 -4.20 21.13
N ILE A 134 -0.57 -5.43 20.90
CA ILE A 134 0.63 -5.95 21.55
C ILE A 134 1.82 -5.87 20.63
N TRP A 135 2.66 -4.88 20.87
CA TRP A 135 3.81 -4.49 20.07
C TRP A 135 3.48 -3.84 18.72
N ASN A 136 4.46 -3.14 18.14
CA ASN A 136 4.43 -2.62 16.79
C ASN A 136 5.42 -3.40 15.94
N GLU A 137 4.97 -3.92 14.78
CA GLU A 137 5.78 -4.61 13.78
C GLU A 137 6.75 -5.65 14.38
N PRO A 138 6.21 -6.69 15.06
CA PRO A 138 7.04 -7.66 15.75
C PRO A 138 7.98 -8.47 14.83
N ASN A 139 7.78 -8.42 13.53
CA ASN A 139 8.65 -8.99 12.50
C ASN A 139 9.78 -8.05 12.04
N ALA A 140 9.80 -6.80 12.53
CA ALA A 140 10.88 -5.84 12.29
C ALA A 140 11.93 -5.89 13.42
N SER A 141 12.91 -4.99 13.38
CA SER A 141 13.98 -4.95 14.38
C SER A 141 13.50 -4.46 15.75
N TRP A 142 13.90 -5.14 16.82
CA TRP A 142 13.64 -4.79 18.21
C TRP A 142 14.89 -4.23 18.93
N GLY A 143 15.85 -3.74 18.21
CA GLY A 143 17.17 -3.36 18.73
C GLY A 143 18.21 -4.44 18.38
N PRO A 144 19.06 -4.92 19.34
CA PRO A 144 20.12 -5.86 19.01
C PRO A 144 19.62 -7.24 18.56
N ASP A 145 18.39 -7.61 18.96
CA ASP A 145 17.76 -8.88 18.62
C ASP A 145 16.47 -8.63 17.82
N THR A 146 16.20 -9.47 16.81
CA THR A 146 14.90 -9.54 16.12
C THR A 146 14.27 -10.87 16.48
N PRO A 147 13.23 -10.90 17.33
CA PRO A 147 12.55 -12.14 17.69
C PRO A 147 11.80 -12.71 16.48
N ASN A 148 11.81 -14.03 16.37
CA ASN A 148 10.94 -14.75 15.46
C ASN A 148 9.50 -14.85 16.02
N GLY A 149 8.59 -15.40 15.24
CA GLY A 149 7.19 -15.53 15.68
C GLY A 149 7.00 -16.40 16.92
N LYS A 150 7.90 -17.35 17.22
CA LYS A 150 7.86 -18.17 18.44
C LYS A 150 8.24 -17.36 19.69
N ASP A 151 9.24 -16.51 19.59
CA ASP A 151 9.65 -15.62 20.70
C ASP A 151 8.60 -14.54 20.94
N TYR A 152 8.06 -13.95 19.88
CA TYR A 152 6.96 -13.01 19.99
C TYR A 152 5.70 -13.66 20.61
N MET A 153 5.40 -14.91 20.28
CA MET A 153 4.29 -15.65 20.88
C MET A 153 4.38 -15.69 22.42
N ARG A 154 5.58 -15.83 22.98
CA ARG A 154 5.77 -15.84 24.44
C ARG A 154 5.41 -14.50 25.08
N LEU A 155 5.82 -13.39 24.43
CA LEU A 155 5.50 -12.04 24.86
C LEU A 155 3.99 -11.75 24.71
N LEU A 156 3.39 -12.13 23.57
CA LEU A 156 1.96 -12.01 23.29
C LEU A 156 1.12 -12.80 24.30
N LYS A 157 1.51 -14.05 24.57
CA LYS A 157 0.87 -14.91 25.57
C LYS A 157 0.86 -14.24 26.95
N ARG A 158 2.02 -13.74 27.39
CA ARG A 158 2.11 -13.09 28.70
C ARG A 158 1.20 -11.85 28.77
N ALA A 159 1.19 -11.01 27.75
CA ALA A 159 0.30 -9.85 27.69
C ALA A 159 -1.18 -10.27 27.71
N TYR A 160 -1.56 -11.25 26.89
CA TYR A 160 -2.92 -11.76 26.82
C TYR A 160 -3.42 -12.27 28.18
N GLU A 161 -2.61 -13.07 28.87
CA GLU A 161 -2.95 -13.62 30.18
C GLU A 161 -3.15 -12.53 31.23
N GLU A 162 -2.30 -11.49 31.26
CA GLU A 162 -2.47 -10.35 32.16
C GLU A 162 -3.73 -9.53 31.85
N ILE A 163 -4.00 -9.26 30.58
CA ILE A 163 -5.18 -8.51 30.13
C ILE A 163 -6.46 -9.27 30.50
N LYS A 164 -6.54 -10.56 30.11
CA LYS A 164 -7.75 -11.38 30.33
C LYS A 164 -8.01 -11.70 31.79
N LYS A 165 -6.97 -11.69 32.62
CA LYS A 165 -7.10 -11.85 34.09
C LYS A 165 -7.79 -10.63 34.71
N ILE A 166 -7.59 -9.43 34.16
CA ILE A 166 -8.22 -8.20 34.66
C ILE A 166 -9.66 -8.10 34.18
N ASP A 167 -9.88 -8.24 32.88
CA ASP A 167 -11.21 -8.25 32.27
C ASP A 167 -11.21 -9.15 31.01
N PRO A 168 -11.89 -10.32 31.05
CA PRO A 168 -11.99 -11.21 29.89
C PRO A 168 -12.62 -10.58 28.64
N ALA A 169 -13.39 -9.49 28.80
CA ALA A 169 -14.06 -8.80 27.69
C ALA A 169 -13.13 -7.80 26.95
N LEU A 170 -11.93 -7.55 27.43
CA LEU A 170 -10.94 -6.72 26.73
C LEU A 170 -10.43 -7.45 25.48
N THR A 171 -10.26 -6.72 24.41
CA THR A 171 -9.83 -7.26 23.11
C THR A 171 -8.33 -7.07 22.93
N VAL A 172 -7.63 -8.15 22.59
CA VAL A 172 -6.19 -8.18 22.34
C VAL A 172 -5.92 -8.29 20.85
N LEU A 173 -5.19 -7.33 20.29
CA LEU A 173 -4.75 -7.34 18.91
C LEU A 173 -3.33 -7.92 18.80
N TYR A 174 -3.13 -8.77 17.80
CA TYR A 174 -1.80 -9.12 17.32
C TYR A 174 -1.07 -7.86 16.89
N GLY A 175 0.22 -7.72 17.16
CA GLY A 175 1.01 -6.58 16.69
C GLY A 175 1.05 -6.55 15.16
N GLY A 176 0.72 -5.39 14.57
CA GLY A 176 0.70 -5.25 13.12
C GLY A 176 2.04 -5.62 12.51
N THR A 177 2.02 -6.52 11.53
CA THR A 177 3.25 -6.97 10.87
C THR A 177 3.67 -6.04 9.76
N ALA A 178 4.95 -5.64 9.74
CA ALA A 178 5.51 -4.80 8.70
C ALA A 178 5.42 -5.48 7.33
N ALA A 179 5.03 -4.69 6.32
CA ALA A 179 5.18 -5.08 4.93
C ALA A 179 6.67 -5.07 4.52
N GLY A 180 7.04 -5.79 3.55
CA GLY A 180 8.40 -5.94 3.05
C GLY A 180 8.63 -7.38 2.72
N GLY A 181 7.59 -7.97 2.16
CA GLY A 181 7.66 -9.25 1.54
C GLY A 181 7.29 -10.43 2.40
N MET A 182 6.75 -10.32 3.60
CA MET A 182 6.12 -11.52 4.21
C MET A 182 5.60 -11.28 5.65
N PRO A 183 4.58 -10.48 5.88
CA PRO A 183 3.92 -10.44 7.18
C PRO A 183 3.46 -11.85 7.60
N LEU A 184 3.09 -12.70 6.64
CA LEU A 184 2.59 -14.05 6.88
C LEU A 184 3.59 -15.01 7.50
N THR A 185 4.89 -14.88 7.24
CA THR A 185 5.89 -15.80 7.82
C THR A 185 5.90 -15.68 9.33
N HIS A 186 5.93 -14.49 9.87
CA HIS A 186 5.93 -14.27 11.31
C HIS A 186 4.63 -14.74 11.97
N ILE A 187 3.47 -14.46 11.33
CA ILE A 187 2.18 -14.96 11.82
C ILE A 187 2.14 -16.48 11.80
N ARG A 188 2.63 -17.15 10.73
CA ARG A 188 2.72 -18.62 10.66
C ARG A 188 3.56 -19.20 11.78
N GLU A 189 4.73 -18.63 12.06
CA GLU A 189 5.60 -19.06 13.15
C GLU A 189 4.92 -18.92 14.51
N THR A 190 4.22 -17.79 14.72
CA THR A 190 3.44 -17.56 15.95
C THR A 190 2.33 -18.59 16.10
N LEU A 191 1.58 -18.90 15.03
CA LEU A 191 0.52 -19.90 15.04
C LEU A 191 1.09 -21.32 15.26
N ALA A 192 2.19 -21.67 14.61
CA ALA A 192 2.88 -22.94 14.78
C ALA A 192 3.37 -23.16 16.22
N ALA A 193 3.72 -22.07 16.91
CA ALA A 193 4.08 -22.09 18.34
C ALA A 193 2.86 -22.11 19.28
N GLY A 194 1.62 -22.25 18.76
CA GLY A 194 0.38 -22.30 19.55
C GLY A 194 -0.19 -20.93 19.92
N GLY A 195 0.23 -19.87 19.22
CA GLY A 195 -0.14 -18.49 19.52
C GLY A 195 -1.58 -18.12 19.14
N GLY A 196 -2.29 -18.92 18.32
CA GLY A 196 -3.61 -18.60 17.82
C GLY A 196 -4.71 -18.31 18.86
N LYS A 197 -4.51 -18.72 20.10
CA LYS A 197 -5.43 -18.47 21.23
C LYS A 197 -5.09 -17.21 22.04
N TYR A 198 -3.98 -16.53 21.75
CA TYR A 198 -3.50 -15.40 22.54
C TYR A 198 -3.68 -14.04 21.89
N PHE A 199 -4.59 -13.95 20.95
CA PHE A 199 -5.09 -12.68 20.39
C PHE A 199 -6.54 -12.86 19.93
N ASP A 200 -7.30 -11.79 19.88
CA ASP A 200 -8.70 -11.77 19.45
C ASP A 200 -8.83 -11.24 18.02
N VAL A 201 -7.95 -10.34 17.61
CA VAL A 201 -7.93 -9.69 16.29
C VAL A 201 -6.57 -9.92 15.64
N VAL A 202 -6.54 -10.34 14.37
CA VAL A 202 -5.32 -10.35 13.58
C VAL A 202 -5.08 -8.97 12.96
N ASN A 203 -3.84 -8.53 12.94
CA ASN A 203 -3.49 -7.19 12.51
C ASN A 203 -2.31 -7.22 11.54
N ILE A 204 -2.40 -6.43 10.47
CA ILE A 204 -1.38 -6.31 9.42
C ILE A 204 -1.14 -4.85 9.04
N HIS A 205 0.08 -4.56 8.55
CA HIS A 205 0.46 -3.30 7.93
C HIS A 205 0.82 -3.53 6.47
N PRO A 206 -0.17 -3.58 5.54
CA PRO A 206 0.04 -4.00 4.16
C PRO A 206 0.53 -2.83 3.30
N TYR A 207 1.69 -2.27 3.64
CA TYR A 207 2.28 -1.18 2.88
C TYR A 207 2.74 -1.64 1.49
N HIS A 208 2.22 -0.99 0.48
CA HIS A 208 2.70 -1.07 -0.90
C HIS A 208 3.27 0.29 -1.31
N ARG A 209 4.37 0.69 -0.68
CA ARG A 209 4.98 2.03 -0.84
C ARG A 209 5.30 2.38 -2.31
N GLU A 210 5.50 1.36 -3.13
CA GLU A 210 5.84 1.46 -4.54
C GLU A 210 4.69 1.00 -5.45
N GLY A 211 3.47 0.88 -4.92
CA GLY A 211 2.29 0.34 -5.62
C GLY A 211 1.01 1.11 -5.34
N VAL A 212 -0.08 0.60 -5.85
CA VAL A 212 -1.43 1.14 -5.67
C VAL A 212 -2.18 0.41 -4.56
N PRO A 213 -3.23 1.01 -3.97
CA PRO A 213 -3.99 0.38 -2.88
C PRO A 213 -4.59 -0.99 -3.22
N GLU A 214 -4.88 -1.26 -4.49
CA GLU A 214 -5.47 -2.52 -4.97
C GLU A 214 -4.60 -3.75 -4.67
N LEU A 215 -3.30 -3.57 -4.50
CA LEU A 215 -2.36 -4.65 -4.12
C LEU A 215 -2.68 -5.26 -2.77
N MET A 216 -3.26 -4.48 -1.88
CA MET A 216 -3.68 -4.92 -0.54
C MET A 216 -4.76 -6.02 -0.57
N ILE A 217 -5.50 -6.14 -1.68
CA ILE A 217 -6.54 -7.18 -1.85
C ILE A 217 -5.93 -8.58 -1.65
N ASP A 218 -4.75 -8.80 -2.19
CA ASP A 218 -4.08 -10.09 -2.10
C ASP A 218 -3.53 -10.36 -0.70
N ASP A 219 -2.97 -9.36 -0.05
CA ASP A 219 -2.51 -9.50 1.34
C ASP A 219 -3.68 -9.89 2.27
N ILE A 220 -4.84 -9.24 2.12
CA ILE A 220 -6.02 -9.56 2.92
C ILE A 220 -6.48 -11.00 2.66
N LYS A 221 -6.58 -11.41 1.38
CA LYS A 221 -6.96 -12.78 1.01
C LYS A 221 -5.99 -13.82 1.56
N ASP A 222 -4.70 -13.54 1.52
CA ASP A 222 -3.67 -14.43 2.04
C ASP A 222 -3.78 -14.60 3.56
N VAL A 223 -4.06 -13.52 4.30
CA VAL A 223 -4.35 -13.58 5.74
C VAL A 223 -5.61 -14.41 6.00
N GLN A 224 -6.69 -14.18 5.25
CA GLN A 224 -7.93 -14.96 5.36
C GLN A 224 -7.70 -16.46 5.12
N ALA A 225 -6.93 -16.79 4.07
CA ALA A 225 -6.55 -18.17 3.76
C ALA A 225 -5.71 -18.81 4.87
N LEU A 226 -4.79 -18.04 5.46
CA LEU A 226 -3.98 -18.48 6.59
C LEU A 226 -4.86 -18.76 7.83
N LEU A 227 -5.74 -17.85 8.20
CA LEU A 227 -6.66 -18.03 9.33
C LEU A 227 -7.56 -19.27 9.13
N LYS A 228 -8.11 -19.41 7.94
CA LYS A 228 -8.93 -20.60 7.57
C LYS A 228 -8.15 -21.91 7.71
N LYS A 229 -6.88 -21.93 7.26
CA LYS A 229 -6.00 -23.11 7.40
C LYS A 229 -5.79 -23.52 8.87
N TRP A 230 -5.82 -22.57 9.79
CA TRP A 230 -5.63 -22.79 11.21
C TRP A 230 -6.96 -22.87 12.00
N ASN A 231 -8.11 -22.94 11.31
CA ASN A 231 -9.46 -22.93 11.90
C ASN A 231 -9.69 -21.73 12.86
N LEU A 232 -9.17 -20.57 12.50
CA LEU A 232 -9.33 -19.34 13.27
C LEU A 232 -10.36 -18.43 12.58
N ASN A 233 -11.43 -18.11 13.32
CA ASN A 233 -12.42 -17.11 12.90
C ASN A 233 -12.16 -15.81 13.67
N LYS A 234 -11.24 -15.00 13.17
CA LYS A 234 -10.84 -13.76 13.82
C LYS A 234 -10.98 -12.59 12.85
N PRO A 235 -11.47 -11.44 13.32
CA PRO A 235 -11.50 -10.22 12.52
C PRO A 235 -10.09 -9.78 12.12
N ILE A 236 -10.02 -9.08 10.98
CA ILE A 236 -8.81 -8.49 10.44
C ILE A 236 -8.90 -6.99 10.60
N TRP A 237 -7.86 -6.38 11.18
CA TRP A 237 -7.66 -4.94 11.19
C TRP A 237 -6.40 -4.57 10.43
N ILE A 238 -6.38 -3.37 9.88
CA ILE A 238 -5.20 -2.74 9.31
C ILE A 238 -4.90 -1.53 10.19
N THR A 239 -3.88 -1.64 11.05
CA THR A 239 -3.58 -0.57 12.01
C THR A 239 -2.50 0.38 11.53
N GLU A 240 -1.89 0.11 10.38
CA GLU A 240 -1.11 1.06 9.59
C GLU A 240 -1.21 0.78 8.10
N MET A 241 -1.48 1.80 7.33
CA MET A 241 -1.36 1.86 5.88
C MET A 241 -1.32 3.32 5.44
N GLY A 242 -0.41 3.67 4.57
CA GLY A 242 -0.30 5.05 4.11
C GLY A 242 0.76 5.25 3.04
N TYR A 243 0.79 6.45 2.50
CA TYR A 243 1.72 6.85 1.44
C TYR A 243 2.38 8.17 1.81
N SER A 244 3.71 8.22 1.69
CA SER A 244 4.49 9.42 1.95
C SER A 244 4.46 10.37 0.76
N THR A 245 4.36 11.67 1.05
CA THR A 245 4.46 12.74 0.04
C THR A 245 5.80 13.47 0.08
N ALA A 246 6.85 12.80 0.59
CA ALA A 246 8.19 13.37 0.54
C ALA A 246 8.59 13.71 -0.90
N PRO A 247 9.31 14.82 -1.11
CA PRO A 247 9.74 15.23 -2.45
C PRO A 247 10.45 14.11 -3.19
N GLN A 248 10.06 13.88 -4.42
CA GLN A 248 10.68 12.89 -5.30
C GLN A 248 11.71 13.59 -6.20
N SER A 249 12.77 12.86 -6.58
CA SER A 249 13.65 13.30 -7.66
C SER A 249 13.10 12.78 -9.00
N PRO A 250 12.45 13.59 -9.82
CA PRO A 250 11.87 13.16 -11.10
C PRO A 250 12.91 12.98 -12.21
N THR A 251 14.21 12.97 -11.87
CA THR A 251 15.32 13.05 -12.81
C THR A 251 15.29 11.94 -13.87
N LEU A 252 14.97 10.70 -13.45
CA LEU A 252 14.95 9.57 -14.39
C LEU A 252 13.86 9.76 -15.45
N TYR A 253 12.64 9.97 -15.03
CA TYR A 253 11.49 9.96 -15.94
C TYR A 253 11.37 11.24 -16.77
N ARG A 254 11.67 12.40 -16.20
CA ARG A 254 11.49 13.69 -16.88
C ARG A 254 12.71 14.18 -17.66
N LYS A 255 13.89 13.68 -17.35
CA LYS A 255 15.13 14.17 -17.97
C LYS A 255 15.87 13.08 -18.72
N ILE A 256 16.06 11.92 -18.12
CA ILE A 256 16.89 10.84 -18.67
C ILE A 256 16.14 10.06 -19.75
N LEU A 257 14.92 9.60 -19.48
CA LEU A 257 14.13 8.84 -20.47
C LEU A 257 13.80 9.65 -21.73
N PRO A 258 13.41 10.94 -21.68
CA PRO A 258 13.24 11.74 -22.90
C PRO A 258 14.48 11.78 -23.79
N ALA A 259 15.67 11.93 -23.21
CA ALA A 259 16.92 11.90 -23.94
C ALA A 259 17.19 10.52 -24.58
N ALA A 260 16.94 9.45 -23.81
CA ALA A 260 17.08 8.08 -24.28
C ALA A 260 16.07 7.76 -25.43
N PHE A 261 14.82 8.20 -25.32
CA PHE A 261 13.81 8.05 -26.37
C PHE A 261 14.19 8.76 -27.66
N LYS A 262 14.66 10.01 -27.56
CA LYS A 262 15.16 10.74 -28.71
C LYS A 262 16.27 9.96 -29.42
N ARG A 263 17.21 9.38 -28.66
CA ARG A 263 18.31 8.57 -29.20
C ARG A 263 17.83 7.24 -29.78
N ALA A 264 16.77 6.66 -29.24
CA ALA A 264 16.10 5.46 -29.77
C ALA A 264 15.21 5.75 -31.00
N GLY A 265 15.03 7.01 -31.39
CA GLY A 265 14.15 7.40 -32.49
C GLY A 265 12.66 7.31 -32.13
N ILE A 266 12.32 7.56 -30.87
CA ILE A 266 10.95 7.57 -30.35
C ILE A 266 10.55 9.01 -30.02
N ASP A 267 9.43 9.42 -30.59
CA ASP A 267 8.74 10.65 -30.19
C ASP A 267 7.48 10.26 -29.38
N PRO A 268 7.45 10.52 -28.07
CA PRO A 268 6.29 10.18 -27.24
C PRO A 268 4.97 10.77 -27.76
N LYS A 269 4.99 12.02 -28.23
CA LYS A 269 3.78 12.73 -28.72
C LYS A 269 3.13 12.07 -29.93
N ASN A 270 3.91 11.32 -30.71
CA ASN A 270 3.47 10.62 -31.90
C ASN A 270 3.54 9.09 -31.73
N SER A 271 3.58 8.60 -30.49
CA SER A 271 3.69 7.18 -30.17
C SER A 271 2.73 6.81 -29.03
N SER A 272 2.25 5.57 -29.05
CA SER A 272 1.52 5.01 -27.92
C SER A 272 2.42 4.10 -27.08
N ALA A 273 2.20 4.08 -25.78
CA ALA A 273 2.91 3.21 -24.85
C ALA A 273 1.98 2.15 -24.24
N ALA A 274 2.57 1.03 -23.81
CA ALA A 274 1.91 0.06 -22.95
C ALA A 274 2.60 0.03 -21.59
N LEU A 275 1.80 -0.03 -20.53
CA LEU A 275 2.25 -0.27 -19.16
C LEU A 275 1.91 -1.70 -18.78
N LEU A 276 2.92 -2.50 -18.50
CA LEU A 276 2.71 -3.85 -18.00
C LEU A 276 2.50 -3.81 -16.49
N CYS A 277 1.28 -4.14 -16.08
CA CYS A 277 0.87 -4.20 -14.69
C CYS A 277 -0.03 -5.44 -14.51
N ASP A 278 0.33 -6.36 -13.62
CA ASP A 278 -0.37 -7.63 -13.48
C ASP A 278 -0.74 -7.89 -12.02
N LEU A 279 -2.01 -7.64 -11.68
CA LEU A 279 -2.55 -7.92 -10.35
C LEU A 279 -2.90 -9.40 -10.16
N GLU A 280 -3.20 -10.14 -11.24
CA GLU A 280 -3.62 -11.55 -11.12
C GLU A 280 -2.48 -12.46 -10.68
N ASP A 281 -1.25 -12.13 -11.06
CA ASP A 281 -0.05 -12.86 -10.64
C ASP A 281 0.55 -12.36 -9.31
N GLY A 282 -0.12 -11.43 -8.64
CA GLY A 282 0.27 -10.96 -7.30
C GLY A 282 1.40 -9.94 -7.30
N TRP A 283 1.69 -9.32 -8.44
CA TRP A 283 2.66 -8.24 -8.52
C TRP A 283 2.15 -7.08 -9.36
N GLY A 284 1.51 -6.26 -8.68
CA GLY A 284 1.22 -4.94 -9.12
C GLY A 284 2.40 -4.08 -8.75
N GLY A 285 3.10 -3.79 -9.75
CA GLY A 285 4.20 -2.94 -9.88
C GLY A 285 4.64 -2.04 -8.78
N ALA A 286 5.90 -2.13 -8.56
CA ALA A 286 6.73 -1.23 -7.79
C ALA A 286 6.79 0.21 -8.33
N LEU A 287 5.91 0.62 -9.21
CA LEU A 287 6.01 1.94 -9.81
C LEU A 287 4.73 2.73 -9.54
N HIS A 288 4.86 3.71 -8.67
CA HIS A 288 3.90 4.80 -8.58
C HIS A 288 3.99 5.61 -9.87
N PHE A 289 3.05 5.42 -10.76
CA PHE A 289 2.89 6.30 -11.90
C PHE A 289 1.86 7.36 -11.57
N ASP A 290 2.33 8.55 -11.24
CA ASP A 290 1.58 9.73 -11.58
C ASP A 290 1.79 9.97 -13.07
N PRO A 291 0.77 9.79 -13.93
CA PRO A 291 0.90 10.04 -15.36
C PRO A 291 1.38 11.47 -15.66
N SER A 292 1.04 12.44 -14.80
CA SER A 292 1.47 13.84 -14.96
C SER A 292 2.95 14.06 -14.61
N GLN A 293 3.56 13.16 -13.86
CA GLN A 293 4.95 13.26 -13.43
C GLN A 293 5.88 12.28 -14.14
N THR A 294 5.33 11.33 -14.89
CA THR A 294 6.11 10.34 -15.63
C THR A 294 6.15 10.69 -17.11
N ILE A 295 7.11 10.11 -17.83
CA ILE A 295 7.20 10.22 -19.29
C ILE A 295 5.93 9.69 -20.00
N LEU A 296 5.12 8.88 -19.34
CA LEU A 296 3.89 8.33 -19.90
C LEU A 296 2.83 9.40 -20.19
N ALA A 297 2.84 10.52 -19.47
CA ALA A 297 1.97 11.65 -19.76
C ALA A 297 2.25 12.31 -21.12
N ASP A 298 3.45 12.12 -21.67
CA ASP A 298 3.85 12.71 -22.96
C ASP A 298 3.44 11.84 -24.15
N PHE A 299 2.97 10.59 -23.92
CA PHE A 299 2.54 9.70 -24.99
C PHE A 299 1.11 10.03 -25.47
N ASP A 300 0.87 9.86 -26.77
CA ASP A 300 -0.44 10.05 -27.39
C ASP A 300 -1.53 9.20 -26.71
N SER A 301 -1.22 7.95 -26.43
CA SER A 301 -2.07 7.07 -25.63
C SER A 301 -1.27 6.05 -24.83
N VAL A 302 -1.85 5.62 -23.70
CA VAL A 302 -1.27 4.58 -22.84
C VAL A 302 -2.29 3.49 -22.60
N LYS A 303 -1.89 2.22 -22.79
CA LYS A 303 -2.70 1.04 -22.50
C LYS A 303 -2.07 0.26 -21.33
N THR A 304 -2.86 -0.11 -20.33
CA THR A 304 -2.45 -1.10 -19.34
C THR A 304 -2.60 -2.50 -19.93
N VAL A 305 -1.58 -3.34 -19.77
CA VAL A 305 -1.56 -4.72 -20.25
C VAL A 305 -1.11 -5.68 -19.15
N ARG A 306 -1.60 -6.90 -19.20
CA ARG A 306 -1.17 -8.00 -18.33
C ARG A 306 -0.09 -8.84 -19.00
N ALA A 307 0.69 -9.58 -18.23
CA ALA A 307 1.74 -10.43 -18.80
C ALA A 307 1.19 -11.45 -19.83
N LYS A 308 0.04 -12.04 -19.57
CA LYS A 308 -0.64 -12.98 -20.50
C LYS A 308 -1.09 -12.36 -21.83
N GLU A 309 -1.21 -11.03 -21.88
CA GLU A 309 -1.64 -10.28 -23.08
C GLU A 309 -0.46 -9.83 -23.96
N LEU A 310 0.78 -10.00 -23.48
CA LEU A 310 1.99 -9.58 -24.20
C LEU A 310 2.10 -10.16 -25.61
N LYS A 311 1.73 -11.44 -25.79
CA LYS A 311 1.77 -12.12 -27.09
C LYS A 311 0.88 -11.46 -28.15
N GLU A 312 -0.21 -10.79 -27.72
CA GLU A 312 -1.21 -10.15 -28.59
C GLU A 312 -0.96 -8.64 -28.72
N LEU A 313 0.04 -8.11 -28.01
CA LEU A 313 0.32 -6.68 -28.03
C LEU A 313 0.80 -6.24 -29.42
N ASN A 314 0.08 -5.27 -30.02
CA ASN A 314 0.45 -4.68 -31.30
C ASN A 314 1.66 -3.76 -31.13
N VAL A 315 2.83 -4.17 -31.61
CA VAL A 315 4.10 -3.44 -31.50
C VAL A 315 4.12 -2.17 -32.34
N GLU A 316 3.46 -2.16 -33.49
CA GLU A 316 3.42 -0.98 -34.37
C GLU A 316 2.65 0.16 -33.71
N LYS A 317 1.57 -0.18 -32.98
CA LYS A 317 0.77 0.78 -32.24
C LYS A 317 1.44 1.15 -30.91
N TYR A 318 1.83 0.15 -30.11
CA TYR A 318 2.43 0.36 -28.78
C TYR A 318 3.93 0.14 -28.88
N ARG A 319 4.63 1.16 -29.36
CA ARG A 319 6.07 1.11 -29.63
C ARG A 319 6.93 1.06 -28.38
N VAL A 320 6.38 1.45 -27.23
CA VAL A 320 7.07 1.46 -25.95
C VAL A 320 6.30 0.61 -24.96
N LEU A 321 7.00 -0.30 -24.28
CA LEU A 321 6.48 -1.13 -23.18
C LEU A 321 7.30 -0.86 -21.93
N ILE A 322 6.61 -0.51 -20.85
CA ILE A 322 7.21 -0.26 -19.55
C ILE A 322 6.63 -1.26 -18.55
N PRO A 323 7.39 -2.28 -18.10
CA PRO A 323 7.00 -3.12 -16.99
C PRO A 323 7.06 -2.33 -15.68
N ALA A 324 5.96 -2.34 -14.95
CA ALA A 324 5.87 -1.72 -13.64
C ALA A 324 6.40 -2.65 -12.52
N LEU A 325 7.55 -3.32 -12.69
CA LEU A 325 7.89 -4.52 -11.94
C LEU A 325 9.24 -4.51 -11.21
N GLY A 326 10.07 -3.50 -11.44
CA GLY A 326 11.40 -3.47 -10.85
C GLY A 326 12.24 -4.72 -11.21
N GLU A 327 12.67 -5.47 -10.19
CA GLU A 327 13.55 -6.64 -10.35
C GLU A 327 12.79 -7.97 -10.56
N ASP A 328 11.48 -7.96 -10.35
CA ASP A 328 10.62 -9.15 -10.44
C ASP A 328 9.97 -9.28 -11.82
N PHE A 329 9.80 -10.50 -12.30
CA PHE A 329 9.06 -10.78 -13.54
C PHE A 329 8.54 -12.23 -13.53
N PRO A 330 7.28 -12.54 -13.98
CA PRO A 330 6.85 -13.92 -14.15
C PRO A 330 7.52 -14.51 -15.37
N ILE A 331 8.59 -15.23 -15.12
CA ILE A 331 9.51 -15.74 -16.14
C ILE A 331 8.82 -16.62 -17.19
N ARG A 332 7.66 -17.20 -16.86
CA ARG A 332 6.85 -17.95 -17.84
C ARG A 332 6.41 -17.12 -19.06
N TYR A 333 6.40 -15.78 -18.95
CA TYR A 333 6.06 -14.86 -20.05
C TYR A 333 7.29 -14.19 -20.68
N ILE A 334 8.49 -14.58 -20.31
CA ILE A 334 9.73 -13.94 -20.80
C ILE A 334 9.89 -14.08 -22.33
N SER A 335 9.39 -15.18 -22.90
CA SER A 335 9.42 -15.40 -24.36
C SER A 335 8.51 -14.44 -25.11
N ASP A 336 7.35 -14.08 -24.53
CA ASP A 336 6.43 -13.10 -25.13
C ASP A 336 7.04 -11.70 -25.08
N LEU A 337 7.72 -11.36 -23.99
CA LEU A 337 8.44 -10.11 -23.84
C LEU A 337 9.63 -10.02 -24.82
N LEU A 338 10.38 -11.12 -25.00
CA LEU A 338 11.46 -11.21 -25.97
C LEU A 338 10.92 -11.00 -27.40
N ASN A 339 9.83 -11.68 -27.74
CA ASN A 339 9.17 -11.53 -29.05
C ASN A 339 8.70 -10.08 -29.31
N TYR A 340 8.27 -9.36 -28.28
CA TYR A 340 7.95 -7.94 -28.42
C TYR A 340 9.16 -7.12 -28.89
N VAL A 341 10.36 -7.35 -28.31
CA VAL A 341 11.61 -6.69 -28.72
C VAL A 341 12.07 -7.18 -30.10
N GLN A 342 11.92 -8.49 -30.40
CA GLN A 342 12.23 -9.04 -31.73
C GLN A 342 11.44 -8.38 -32.85
N ARG A 343 10.20 -7.99 -32.60
CA ARG A 343 9.32 -7.30 -33.54
C ARG A 343 9.53 -5.78 -33.61
N GLY A 344 10.58 -5.24 -32.97
CA GLY A 344 10.94 -3.82 -33.03
C GLY A 344 10.40 -2.95 -31.89
N GLY A 345 9.81 -3.55 -30.86
CA GLY A 345 9.34 -2.83 -29.69
C GLY A 345 10.48 -2.27 -28.83
N THR A 346 10.24 -1.18 -28.14
CA THR A 346 11.17 -0.62 -27.16
C THR A 346 10.72 -0.97 -25.75
N LEU A 347 11.54 -1.72 -25.04
CA LEU A 347 11.33 -2.12 -23.65
C LEU A 347 12.07 -1.14 -22.74
N VAL A 348 11.40 -0.59 -21.73
CA VAL A 348 11.99 0.31 -20.74
C VAL A 348 11.99 -0.34 -19.37
N LEU A 349 13.18 -0.54 -18.81
CA LEU A 349 13.43 -1.20 -17.53
C LEU A 349 14.05 -0.17 -16.58
N PRO A 350 13.22 0.67 -15.92
CA PRO A 350 13.69 1.92 -15.33
C PRO A 350 14.25 1.78 -13.91
N SER A 351 14.13 0.61 -13.28
CA SER A 351 14.50 0.47 -11.87
C SER A 351 14.94 -0.92 -11.50
N GLY A 352 16.13 -1.01 -10.87
CA GLY A 352 16.69 -2.26 -10.37
C GLY A 352 17.26 -3.17 -11.46
N VAL A 353 17.68 -4.38 -11.06
CA VAL A 353 18.25 -5.36 -11.99
C VAL A 353 17.13 -6.16 -12.64
N PRO A 354 16.85 -5.97 -13.94
CA PRO A 354 15.69 -6.56 -14.57
C PRO A 354 15.71 -8.09 -14.54
N PHE A 355 14.54 -8.70 -14.35
CA PHE A 355 14.33 -10.15 -14.37
C PHE A 355 15.22 -10.92 -13.39
N TYR A 356 15.62 -10.27 -12.28
CA TYR A 356 16.51 -10.89 -11.30
C TYR A 356 15.81 -11.96 -10.47
N TYR A 357 14.49 -11.83 -10.30
CA TYR A 357 13.64 -12.77 -9.60
C TYR A 357 12.49 -13.26 -10.47
N ASP A 358 12.25 -14.58 -10.43
CA ASP A 358 10.98 -15.16 -10.87
C ASP A 358 9.96 -15.00 -9.73
N HIS A 359 8.83 -14.37 -10.02
CA HIS A 359 7.77 -14.16 -9.06
C HIS A 359 6.45 -14.67 -9.65
N GLN A 360 5.78 -15.54 -8.89
CA GLN A 360 4.44 -16.02 -9.19
C GLN A 360 3.60 -15.93 -7.92
N ARG A 361 2.36 -15.55 -8.05
CA ARG A 361 1.44 -15.48 -6.92
C ARG A 361 1.36 -16.82 -6.19
N GLY A 362 1.52 -16.78 -4.86
CA GLY A 362 1.47 -17.95 -4.00
C GLY A 362 2.70 -18.87 -4.07
N ALA A 363 3.67 -18.56 -4.93
CA ALA A 363 4.94 -19.26 -4.99
C ALA A 363 6.06 -18.51 -4.25
N LYS A 364 7.11 -19.24 -3.88
CA LYS A 364 8.31 -18.60 -3.32
C LYS A 364 9.03 -17.83 -4.42
N ARG A 365 9.35 -16.57 -4.16
CA ARG A 365 10.19 -15.72 -5.01
C ARG A 365 11.55 -16.40 -5.23
N GLU A 366 11.91 -16.69 -6.48
CA GLU A 366 13.13 -17.39 -6.84
C GLU A 366 14.14 -16.44 -7.49
N GLN A 367 15.38 -16.46 -7.02
CA GLN A 367 16.45 -15.68 -7.62
C GLN A 367 16.98 -16.39 -8.86
N VAL A 368 16.81 -15.81 -10.04
CA VAL A 368 17.25 -16.36 -11.33
C VAL A 368 18.47 -15.61 -11.91
N GLY A 369 18.85 -14.49 -11.32
CA GLY A 369 20.04 -13.74 -11.67
C GLY A 369 20.03 -13.21 -13.11
N GLN A 370 21.14 -13.43 -13.86
CA GLN A 370 21.29 -12.95 -15.26
C GLN A 370 20.70 -13.86 -16.32
N LYS A 371 20.19 -15.04 -15.95
CA LYS A 371 19.83 -16.10 -16.92
C LYS A 371 18.95 -15.58 -18.06
N TYR A 372 17.92 -14.83 -17.74
CA TYR A 372 16.94 -14.37 -18.73
C TYR A 372 17.29 -13.03 -19.35
N LEU A 373 18.05 -12.17 -18.66
CA LEU A 373 18.51 -10.91 -19.21
C LEU A 373 19.44 -11.10 -20.42
N LYS A 374 20.22 -12.19 -20.42
CA LYS A 374 21.10 -12.56 -21.55
C LYS A 374 20.33 -12.84 -22.85
N LEU A 375 19.06 -13.21 -22.78
CA LEU A 375 18.21 -13.39 -23.97
C LEU A 375 18.02 -12.07 -24.73
N PHE A 376 18.13 -10.94 -24.04
CA PHE A 376 18.07 -9.60 -24.60
C PHE A 376 19.46 -9.02 -24.92
N HIS A 377 20.50 -9.87 -25.03
CA HIS A 377 21.90 -9.49 -25.26
C HIS A 377 22.46 -8.51 -24.19
N ILE A 378 21.85 -8.46 -23.01
CA ILE A 378 22.21 -7.58 -21.91
C ILE A 378 22.92 -8.38 -20.83
N GLY A 379 23.90 -7.76 -20.19
CA GLY A 379 24.59 -8.33 -19.06
C GLY A 379 25.08 -7.24 -18.09
N TRP A 380 25.42 -7.68 -16.89
CA TRP A 380 25.94 -6.82 -15.84
C TRP A 380 27.06 -7.51 -15.05
N ASP A 381 27.89 -6.72 -14.42
CA ASP A 381 29.02 -7.17 -13.59
C ASP A 381 28.71 -7.07 -12.09
N ALA A 382 29.56 -6.36 -11.35
CA ALA A 382 29.50 -6.26 -9.91
C ALA A 382 28.33 -5.39 -9.39
N TRP A 383 27.96 -5.59 -8.16
CA TRP A 383 27.17 -4.65 -7.39
C TRP A 383 28.02 -3.45 -6.99
N TRP A 384 27.54 -2.26 -7.28
CA TRP A 384 28.16 -1.05 -6.80
C TRP A 384 28.30 -1.02 -5.26
N GLN A 385 27.24 -1.41 -4.53
CA GLN A 385 27.25 -1.43 -3.06
C GLN A 385 28.26 -2.40 -2.42
N LYS A 386 28.64 -3.49 -3.10
CA LYS A 386 29.59 -4.47 -2.54
C LYS A 386 31.03 -3.94 -2.46
N ALA A 387 31.32 -2.87 -3.13
CA ALA A 387 32.62 -2.22 -3.08
C ALA A 387 32.89 -1.47 -1.75
N GLY A 388 31.89 -1.40 -0.83
CA GLY A 388 32.06 -0.71 0.46
C GLY A 388 32.35 0.78 0.34
N ILE A 389 31.96 1.39 -0.80
CA ILE A 389 32.29 2.78 -1.12
C ILE A 389 31.44 3.70 -0.24
N PRO A 390 32.03 4.62 0.52
CA PRO A 390 31.28 5.64 1.23
C PRO A 390 30.41 6.43 0.27
N LYS A 391 29.21 6.78 0.70
CA LYS A 391 28.23 7.51 -0.12
C LYS A 391 28.80 8.86 -0.60
N GLU A 392 29.65 9.46 0.19
CA GLU A 392 30.35 10.73 -0.05
C GLU A 392 31.43 10.63 -1.15
N GLU A 393 31.98 9.45 -1.39
CA GLU A 393 33.01 9.18 -2.40
C GLU A 393 32.42 8.72 -3.74
N SER A 394 31.12 8.48 -3.82
CA SER A 394 30.45 8.04 -5.03
C SER A 394 30.05 9.21 -5.91
N TRP A 395 30.27 9.07 -7.21
CA TRP A 395 29.87 10.05 -8.21
C TRP A 395 28.96 9.42 -9.27
N GLN A 396 28.16 10.27 -9.90
CA GLN A 396 27.28 9.94 -11.01
C GLN A 396 27.29 11.10 -12.00
N ARG A 397 27.31 10.79 -13.31
CA ARG A 397 27.28 11.80 -14.35
C ARG A 397 26.56 11.26 -15.61
N PRO A 398 26.03 12.12 -16.47
CA PRO A 398 25.68 11.74 -17.82
C PRO A 398 26.91 11.18 -18.54
N ALA A 399 26.73 10.16 -19.37
CA ALA A 399 27.77 9.73 -20.29
C ALA A 399 28.06 10.82 -21.34
N ALA A 400 29.21 10.78 -21.98
CA ALA A 400 29.70 11.84 -22.86
C ALA A 400 28.69 12.30 -23.92
N GLU A 401 27.94 11.39 -24.53
CA GLU A 401 26.90 11.71 -25.52
C GLU A 401 25.74 12.55 -24.94
N PHE A 402 25.54 12.49 -23.62
CA PHE A 402 24.44 13.17 -22.91
C PHE A 402 24.93 14.31 -22.02
N GLU A 403 26.19 14.67 -22.10
CA GLU A 403 26.77 15.75 -21.30
C GLU A 403 26.01 17.06 -21.49
N GLY A 404 25.69 17.75 -20.40
CA GLY A 404 24.94 19.00 -20.39
C GLY A 404 23.42 18.87 -20.63
N GLN A 405 22.91 17.69 -20.99
CA GLN A 405 21.47 17.53 -21.25
C GLN A 405 20.66 17.37 -19.95
N PHE A 406 21.22 16.79 -18.91
CA PHE A 406 20.58 16.62 -17.60
C PHE A 406 21.61 16.44 -16.48
N SER A 407 21.20 16.76 -15.26
CA SER A 407 21.95 16.41 -14.04
C SER A 407 21.47 15.05 -13.51
N VAL A 408 22.37 14.27 -12.91
CA VAL A 408 22.06 12.94 -12.37
C VAL A 408 21.98 12.97 -10.86
N ARG A 409 20.88 12.44 -10.33
CA ARG A 409 20.73 12.17 -8.89
C ARG A 409 19.92 10.87 -8.75
N LEU A 410 20.61 9.74 -8.75
CA LEU A 410 20.03 8.41 -8.60
C LEU A 410 20.47 7.77 -7.29
N SER A 411 19.76 6.72 -6.87
CA SER A 411 20.21 5.91 -5.74
C SER A 411 21.59 5.29 -6.06
N PRO A 412 22.59 5.34 -5.17
CA PRO A 412 23.92 4.76 -5.39
C PRO A 412 23.91 3.22 -5.30
N THR A 413 22.85 2.60 -5.76
CA THR A 413 22.67 1.14 -5.74
C THR A 413 22.43 0.66 -7.17
N GLY A 414 23.11 -0.37 -7.60
CA GLY A 414 22.90 -0.88 -8.95
C GLY A 414 23.99 -1.85 -9.39
N ARG A 415 23.87 -2.26 -10.62
CA ARG A 415 24.84 -3.12 -11.30
C ARG A 415 25.41 -2.38 -12.49
N PHE A 416 26.67 -2.64 -12.80
CA PHE A 416 27.30 -2.08 -14.00
C PHE A 416 26.95 -2.90 -15.23
N LEU A 417 26.32 -2.26 -16.19
CA LEU A 417 25.95 -2.82 -17.47
C LEU A 417 27.20 -2.93 -18.39
N HIS A 418 27.19 -3.89 -19.30
CA HIS A 418 28.25 -4.08 -20.27
C HIS A 418 27.71 -4.52 -21.65
N ASP A 419 28.54 -4.42 -22.68
CA ASP A 419 28.26 -4.71 -24.09
C ASP A 419 28.70 -6.10 -24.55
N ARG A 420 29.32 -6.90 -23.69
CA ARG A 420 29.93 -8.21 -24.05
C ARG A 420 28.96 -9.26 -24.61
N ASN A 421 27.67 -9.07 -24.42
CA ASN A 421 26.66 -10.01 -24.92
C ASN A 421 26.03 -9.56 -26.25
N LEU A 422 26.45 -8.42 -26.80
CA LEU A 422 25.94 -7.90 -28.07
C LEU A 422 26.33 -8.80 -29.25
N LYS A 423 25.44 -8.85 -30.23
CA LYS A 423 25.70 -9.48 -31.54
C LYS A 423 26.11 -8.43 -32.58
N PRO A 424 26.72 -8.87 -33.70
CA PRO A 424 27.01 -7.94 -34.80
C PRO A 424 25.77 -7.14 -35.24
N GLY A 425 25.91 -5.84 -35.35
CA GLY A 425 24.83 -4.89 -35.66
C GLY A 425 24.20 -4.21 -34.44
N ASP A 426 24.30 -4.80 -33.24
CA ASP A 426 23.78 -4.22 -32.01
C ASP A 426 24.68 -3.07 -31.50
N GLN A 427 24.08 -2.12 -30.77
CA GLN A 427 24.78 -0.97 -30.20
C GLN A 427 24.51 -0.86 -28.69
N PHE A 428 25.53 -0.55 -27.93
CA PHE A 428 25.47 -0.18 -26.52
C PHE A 428 25.76 1.31 -26.37
N ILE A 429 24.81 2.04 -25.86
CA ILE A 429 24.89 3.51 -25.71
C ILE A 429 24.76 3.82 -24.22
N PRO A 430 25.89 4.09 -23.53
CA PRO A 430 25.87 4.55 -22.14
C PRO A 430 25.05 5.82 -21.98
N ILE A 431 24.19 5.88 -20.95
CA ILE A 431 23.40 7.06 -20.62
C ILE A 431 23.91 7.68 -19.32
N ILE A 432 24.16 6.84 -18.31
CA ILE A 432 24.67 7.27 -17.01
C ILE A 432 25.86 6.41 -16.62
N GLU A 433 26.92 7.09 -16.27
CA GLU A 433 28.09 6.52 -15.65
C GLU A 433 28.06 6.80 -14.14
N ALA A 434 28.57 5.87 -13.36
CA ALA A 434 28.68 5.99 -11.93
C ALA A 434 29.94 5.28 -11.41
N GLY A 435 30.44 5.70 -10.26
CA GLY A 435 31.62 5.07 -9.68
C GLY A 435 32.15 5.77 -8.44
N SER A 436 33.39 5.42 -8.13
CA SER A 436 34.22 6.03 -7.12
C SER A 436 35.62 6.26 -7.71
N ASN A 437 36.58 6.62 -6.86
CA ASN A 437 37.99 6.85 -7.30
C ASN A 437 38.64 5.60 -7.93
N ASP A 438 38.23 4.39 -7.48
CA ASP A 438 38.89 3.13 -7.89
C ASP A 438 38.07 2.29 -8.86
N PHE A 439 36.81 2.68 -9.16
CA PHE A 439 35.88 1.78 -9.79
C PHE A 439 34.72 2.52 -10.43
N SER A 440 34.49 2.31 -11.71
CA SER A 440 33.41 2.97 -12.44
C SER A 440 32.78 2.07 -13.50
N GLY A 441 31.58 2.39 -13.90
CA GLY A 441 30.85 1.69 -14.95
C GLY A 441 29.54 2.37 -15.31
N VAL A 442 28.80 1.74 -16.20
CA VAL A 442 27.52 2.23 -16.73
C VAL A 442 26.37 1.67 -15.90
N VAL A 443 25.53 2.51 -15.35
CA VAL A 443 24.33 2.11 -14.56
C VAL A 443 23.02 2.34 -15.30
N ALA A 444 23.05 3.13 -16.39
CA ALA A 444 21.92 3.24 -17.31
C ALA A 444 22.43 3.27 -18.76
N ALA A 445 21.77 2.51 -19.63
CA ALA A 445 22.14 2.38 -21.03
C ALA A 445 20.93 2.17 -21.94
N LEU A 446 21.08 2.56 -23.19
CA LEU A 446 20.23 2.17 -24.30
C LEU A 446 20.95 1.07 -25.11
N TYR A 447 20.32 -0.10 -25.20
CA TYR A 447 20.68 -1.18 -26.12
C TYR A 447 19.81 -1.05 -27.37
N LYS A 448 20.42 -0.82 -28.50
CA LYS A 448 19.73 -0.71 -29.79
C LYS A 448 20.12 -1.90 -30.65
N PHE A 449 19.12 -2.69 -31.06
CA PHE A 449 19.36 -3.96 -31.74
C PHE A 449 19.13 -3.87 -33.25
N ASP A 450 20.01 -4.52 -33.99
CA ASP A 450 19.88 -4.76 -35.44
C ASP A 450 20.41 -6.16 -35.83
N SER A 451 20.35 -7.11 -34.91
CA SER A 451 20.71 -8.52 -35.10
C SER A 451 19.45 -9.40 -35.25
N ASP A 452 19.29 -10.41 -34.42
CA ASP A 452 18.06 -11.22 -34.28
C ASP A 452 16.98 -10.52 -33.44
N LEU A 453 17.35 -9.44 -32.74
CA LEU A 453 16.43 -8.48 -32.17
C LEU A 453 16.37 -7.23 -33.06
N LYS A 454 15.22 -6.55 -33.12
CA LYS A 454 15.02 -5.38 -33.96
C LYS A 454 14.56 -4.14 -33.20
N GLY A 455 14.31 -4.26 -31.92
CA GLY A 455 13.85 -3.19 -31.07
C GLY A 455 14.96 -2.53 -30.24
N ASN A 456 14.56 -1.96 -29.12
CA ASN A 456 15.47 -1.33 -28.19
C ASN A 456 15.17 -1.80 -26.76
N VAL A 457 16.19 -1.73 -25.88
CA VAL A 457 15.99 -1.85 -24.43
C VAL A 457 16.70 -0.71 -23.72
N ILE A 458 15.95 0.07 -22.97
CA ILE A 458 16.50 1.12 -22.07
C ILE A 458 16.51 0.54 -20.67
N VAL A 459 17.69 0.44 -20.08
CA VAL A 459 17.87 -0.13 -18.73
C VAL A 459 18.46 0.89 -17.79
N CYS A 460 17.93 0.97 -16.59
CA CYS A 460 18.56 1.65 -15.47
C CYS A 460 18.59 0.69 -14.28
N THR A 461 19.78 0.25 -13.88
CA THR A 461 19.96 -0.78 -12.83
C THR A 461 19.90 -0.25 -11.42
N THR A 462 19.86 1.07 -11.23
CA THR A 462 19.70 1.65 -9.90
C THR A 462 18.25 1.53 -9.44
N ARG A 463 18.05 1.40 -8.13
CA ARG A 463 16.68 1.37 -7.57
C ARG A 463 16.11 2.79 -7.54
N ASN A 464 15.31 3.11 -8.53
CA ASN A 464 14.67 4.41 -8.71
C ASN A 464 13.15 4.34 -8.56
N ALA A 465 12.64 3.29 -7.94
CA ALA A 465 11.23 3.18 -7.64
C ALA A 465 10.81 4.41 -6.82
N ALA A 466 9.80 5.12 -7.30
CA ALA A 466 9.21 6.22 -6.56
C ALA A 466 8.53 5.62 -5.31
N LYS A 467 9.19 5.76 -4.16
CA LYS A 467 8.64 5.30 -2.87
C LYS A 467 7.58 6.24 -2.31
N ASN A 468 7.47 7.43 -2.88
CA ASN A 468 6.62 8.50 -2.43
C ASN A 468 5.60 8.85 -3.52
N VAL A 469 4.49 9.41 -3.11
CA VAL A 469 3.42 9.88 -3.99
C VAL A 469 3.32 11.41 -3.95
N THR A 470 2.55 12.01 -4.87
CA THR A 470 2.16 13.41 -4.71
C THR A 470 1.09 13.56 -3.64
N GLU A 471 0.81 14.80 -3.21
CA GLU A 471 -0.29 15.05 -2.29
C GLU A 471 -1.65 14.72 -2.92
N GLU A 472 -1.79 14.94 -4.25
CA GLU A 472 -2.97 14.58 -5.02
C GLU A 472 -3.14 13.05 -5.06
N GLN A 473 -2.08 12.30 -5.36
CA GLN A 473 -2.13 10.83 -5.32
C GLN A 473 -2.43 10.28 -3.92
N GLN A 474 -1.88 10.91 -2.87
CA GLN A 474 -2.22 10.54 -1.50
C GLN A 474 -3.73 10.70 -1.26
N ALA A 475 -4.33 11.79 -1.78
CA ALA A 475 -5.76 12.04 -1.68
C ALA A 475 -6.61 11.06 -2.50
N GLU A 476 -6.11 10.59 -3.64
CA GLU A 476 -6.77 9.56 -4.44
C GLU A 476 -6.70 8.17 -3.78
N PHE A 477 -5.54 7.82 -3.21
CA PHE A 477 -5.28 6.51 -2.65
C PHE A 477 -5.96 6.27 -1.30
N LEU A 478 -6.10 7.32 -0.49
CA LEU A 478 -6.69 7.21 0.83
C LEU A 478 -8.12 6.61 0.80
N PRO A 479 -9.10 7.16 0.09
CA PRO A 479 -10.46 6.59 0.09
C PRO A 479 -10.51 5.22 -0.58
N ARG A 480 -9.67 4.94 -1.58
CA ARG A 480 -9.55 3.61 -2.20
C ARG A 480 -9.09 2.57 -1.17
N THR A 481 -8.07 2.90 -0.37
CA THR A 481 -7.56 2.03 0.71
C THR A 481 -8.69 1.59 1.65
N TYR A 482 -9.50 2.52 2.13
CA TYR A 482 -10.61 2.19 3.03
C TYR A 482 -11.70 1.35 2.35
N LEU A 483 -12.16 1.75 1.16
CA LEU A 483 -13.20 1.02 0.44
C LEU A 483 -12.77 -0.40 0.07
N ILE A 484 -11.53 -0.58 -0.37
CA ILE A 484 -10.95 -1.89 -0.68
C ILE A 484 -10.89 -2.76 0.57
N ALA A 485 -10.36 -2.24 1.68
CA ALA A 485 -10.23 -2.97 2.92
C ALA A 485 -11.60 -3.44 3.43
N LEU A 486 -12.56 -2.52 3.53
CA LEU A 486 -13.93 -2.81 4.00
C LEU A 486 -14.63 -3.83 3.09
N ALA A 487 -14.52 -3.68 1.76
CA ALA A 487 -15.11 -4.61 0.80
C ALA A 487 -14.52 -6.03 0.87
N ASN A 488 -13.31 -6.17 1.41
CA ASN A 488 -12.62 -7.46 1.58
C ASN A 488 -12.67 -7.97 3.03
N GLY A 489 -13.58 -7.44 3.88
CA GLY A 489 -13.85 -7.98 5.21
C GLY A 489 -12.89 -7.52 6.31
N VAL A 490 -12.16 -6.43 6.09
CA VAL A 490 -11.43 -5.74 7.16
C VAL A 490 -12.42 -4.89 7.95
N GLU A 491 -12.40 -5.01 9.27
CA GLU A 491 -13.35 -4.27 10.11
C GLU A 491 -12.93 -2.83 10.38
N ARG A 492 -11.62 -2.57 10.49
CA ARG A 492 -11.10 -1.25 10.84
C ARG A 492 -9.76 -0.98 10.16
N VAL A 493 -9.59 0.28 9.70
CA VAL A 493 -8.39 0.74 9.02
C VAL A 493 -7.86 2.00 9.70
N PHE A 494 -6.56 2.06 9.91
CA PHE A 494 -5.87 3.23 10.42
C PHE A 494 -4.89 3.75 9.38
N TRP A 495 -5.13 4.97 8.91
CA TRP A 495 -4.20 5.62 8.00
C TRP A 495 -2.94 6.09 8.72
N TYR A 496 -1.79 5.81 8.20
CA TYR A 496 -0.51 6.35 8.68
C TYR A 496 -0.08 7.52 7.78
N CYS A 497 -0.05 8.76 8.27
CA CYS A 497 -0.43 9.18 9.60
C CYS A 497 -1.25 10.49 9.58
N PHE A 498 -1.59 11.04 10.73
CA PHE A 498 -2.35 12.30 10.80
C PHE A 498 -1.51 13.49 10.38
N ARG A 499 -0.34 13.71 11.01
CA ARG A 499 0.48 14.91 10.85
C ARG A 499 1.87 14.58 10.32
N SER A 500 2.31 15.30 9.29
CA SER A 500 3.70 15.31 8.84
C SER A 500 4.58 15.99 9.87
N ASP A 501 5.76 15.43 10.18
CA ASP A 501 6.71 16.10 11.06
C ASP A 501 7.80 16.87 10.31
N GLU A 502 8.01 16.57 9.03
CA GLU A 502 8.88 17.29 8.09
C GLU A 502 10.30 17.54 8.66
N ARG A 503 10.86 16.56 9.38
CA ARG A 503 12.18 16.68 10.04
C ARG A 503 13.32 16.84 9.05
N ALA A 504 13.18 16.24 7.84
CA ALA A 504 14.10 16.41 6.74
C ALA A 504 13.31 16.44 5.43
N GLU A 505 13.67 17.31 4.49
CA GLU A 505 12.92 17.51 3.24
C GLU A 505 12.78 16.23 2.38
N ASP A 506 13.73 15.31 2.46
CA ASP A 506 13.78 14.07 1.69
C ASP A 506 13.46 12.80 2.52
N ALA A 507 13.20 12.95 3.81
CA ALA A 507 12.92 11.82 4.69
C ALA A 507 11.50 11.31 4.49
N THR A 508 11.35 10.17 3.86
CA THR A 508 10.05 9.50 3.60
C THR A 508 9.15 9.47 4.83
N GLU A 509 9.71 9.13 6.00
CA GLU A 509 8.93 8.97 7.25
C GLU A 509 8.31 10.28 7.75
N GLY A 510 8.87 11.43 7.41
CA GLY A 510 8.36 12.74 7.85
C GLY A 510 7.15 13.27 7.06
N HIS A 511 6.70 12.59 5.99
CA HIS A 511 5.75 13.15 5.02
C HIS A 511 4.47 12.36 4.82
N PHE A 512 4.17 11.38 5.65
CA PHE A 512 2.96 10.56 5.56
C PHE A 512 1.66 11.29 5.98
N GLY A 513 1.76 12.41 6.70
CA GLY A 513 0.61 13.10 7.26
C GLY A 513 -0.41 13.54 6.21
N ILE A 514 -1.69 13.53 6.60
CA ILE A 514 -2.78 14.14 5.84
C ILE A 514 -2.92 15.65 6.13
N VAL A 515 -2.22 16.11 7.17
CA VAL A 515 -1.99 17.53 7.44
C VAL A 515 -0.48 17.79 7.52
N ARG A 516 -0.09 19.04 7.27
CA ARG A 516 1.30 19.50 7.37
C ARG A 516 1.73 19.66 8.83
N LYS A 517 2.99 19.96 9.05
CA LYS A 517 3.54 20.21 10.39
C LYS A 517 2.81 21.32 11.15
N ASP A 518 2.35 22.35 10.46
CA ASP A 518 1.57 23.47 11.00
C ASP A 518 0.06 23.20 11.09
N LEU A 519 -0.35 21.94 10.88
CA LEU A 519 -1.74 21.46 10.84
C LEU A 519 -2.57 21.96 9.66
N LYS A 520 -1.97 22.60 8.66
CA LYS A 520 -2.69 22.93 7.43
C LYS A 520 -3.06 21.64 6.67
N PRO A 521 -4.33 21.50 6.23
CA PRO A 521 -4.78 20.34 5.48
C PRO A 521 -4.00 20.14 4.17
N LYS A 522 -3.67 18.88 3.87
CA LYS A 522 -3.35 18.43 2.51
C LYS A 522 -4.64 18.01 1.79
N PRO A 523 -4.63 17.81 0.45
CA PRO A 523 -5.79 17.28 -0.27
C PRO A 523 -6.37 15.99 0.33
N ALA A 524 -5.52 15.11 0.87
CA ALA A 524 -5.92 13.86 1.53
C ALA A 524 -6.85 14.06 2.74
N TRP A 525 -6.75 15.18 3.46
CA TRP A 525 -7.66 15.52 4.56
C TRP A 525 -9.10 15.72 4.03
N ARG A 526 -9.25 16.42 2.88
CA ARG A 526 -10.55 16.62 2.23
C ARG A 526 -11.10 15.29 1.70
N ALA A 527 -10.25 14.47 1.09
CA ALA A 527 -10.64 13.16 0.59
C ALA A 527 -11.11 12.23 1.71
N TYR A 528 -10.46 12.27 2.88
CA TYR A 528 -10.89 11.53 4.07
C TYR A 528 -12.27 11.99 4.54
N ARG A 529 -12.49 13.29 4.66
CA ARG A 529 -13.77 13.88 5.02
C ARG A 529 -14.89 13.45 4.05
N THR A 530 -14.64 13.55 2.74
CA THR A 530 -15.60 13.12 1.71
C THR A 530 -15.97 11.64 1.85
N LEU A 531 -14.98 10.79 2.09
CA LEU A 531 -15.21 9.36 2.33
C LEU A 531 -16.13 9.14 3.55
N THR A 532 -15.82 9.75 4.69
CA THR A 532 -16.60 9.57 5.93
C THR A 532 -18.00 10.14 5.85
N GLU A 533 -18.22 11.20 5.08
CA GLU A 533 -19.54 11.79 4.80
C GLU A 533 -20.38 10.91 3.85
N LEU A 534 -19.76 10.27 2.84
CA LEU A 534 -20.47 9.45 1.87
C LEU A 534 -20.60 7.97 2.26
N CYS A 535 -19.72 7.49 3.12
CA CYS A 535 -19.74 6.13 3.68
C CYS A 535 -19.65 6.18 5.22
N PRO A 536 -20.59 6.81 5.93
CA PRO A 536 -20.52 6.94 7.39
C PRO A 536 -20.63 5.59 8.10
N SER A 537 -20.24 5.56 9.37
CA SER A 537 -20.52 4.43 10.26
C SER A 537 -22.02 4.09 10.23
N GLY A 538 -22.37 2.80 10.23
CA GLY A 538 -23.73 2.31 10.02
C GLY A 538 -24.12 2.11 8.55
N SER A 539 -23.30 2.49 7.58
CA SER A 539 -23.51 2.10 6.18
C SER A 539 -23.38 0.59 6.03
N THR A 540 -24.01 0.01 5.00
CA THR A 540 -23.76 -1.40 4.66
C THR A 540 -22.31 -1.59 4.24
N VAL A 541 -21.75 -2.78 4.48
CA VAL A 541 -20.40 -3.13 4.03
C VAL A 541 -20.32 -2.91 2.51
N PRO A 542 -19.33 -2.17 2.00
CA PRO A 542 -19.17 -1.92 0.58
C PRO A 542 -19.04 -3.23 -0.22
N LYS A 543 -19.79 -3.36 -1.31
CA LYS A 543 -19.65 -4.44 -2.27
C LYS A 543 -18.84 -3.94 -3.45
N MET A 544 -17.76 -4.63 -3.79
CA MET A 544 -16.85 -4.21 -4.84
C MET A 544 -16.76 -5.23 -5.97
N VAL A 545 -16.76 -4.75 -7.19
CA VAL A 545 -16.52 -5.53 -8.41
C VAL A 545 -15.50 -4.82 -9.29
N GLN A 546 -14.72 -5.60 -10.03
CA GLN A 546 -13.82 -5.10 -11.06
C GLN A 546 -14.41 -5.44 -12.44
N GLN A 547 -14.52 -4.43 -13.30
CA GLN A 547 -14.91 -4.57 -14.71
C GLN A 547 -13.80 -3.95 -15.57
N GLU A 548 -13.06 -4.78 -16.31
CA GLU A 548 -11.83 -4.37 -17.00
C GLU A 548 -10.83 -3.69 -16.02
N ASP A 549 -10.44 -2.44 -16.31
CA ASP A 549 -9.53 -1.63 -15.48
C ASP A 549 -10.26 -0.75 -14.46
N CYS A 550 -11.59 -0.85 -14.37
CA CYS A 550 -12.40 -0.05 -13.48
C CYS A 550 -12.84 -0.85 -12.26
N PHE A 551 -12.82 -0.20 -11.12
CA PHE A 551 -13.40 -0.70 -9.87
C PHE A 551 -14.70 0.04 -9.58
N LEU A 552 -15.72 -0.71 -9.18
CA LEU A 552 -17.02 -0.19 -8.77
C LEU A 552 -17.29 -0.73 -7.36
N ALA A 553 -17.43 0.17 -6.40
CA ALA A 553 -17.87 -0.17 -5.05
C ALA A 553 -19.22 0.48 -4.77
N ASN A 554 -20.10 -0.18 -4.01
CA ASN A 554 -21.38 0.40 -3.63
C ASN A 554 -21.80 0.00 -2.22
N TRP A 555 -22.56 0.86 -1.59
CA TRP A 555 -23.13 0.67 -0.26
C TRP A 555 -24.42 1.48 -0.09
N ILE A 556 -25.15 1.19 0.98
CA ILE A 556 -26.33 1.95 1.40
C ILE A 556 -25.97 2.68 2.69
N ARG A 557 -26.18 3.99 2.72
CA ARG A 557 -25.99 4.83 3.90
C ARG A 557 -27.09 4.58 4.95
N PRO A 558 -26.88 4.99 6.22
CA PRO A 558 -27.92 4.88 7.26
C PRO A 558 -29.24 5.59 6.92
N ASP A 559 -29.19 6.63 6.08
CA ASP A 559 -30.38 7.35 5.60
C ASP A 559 -31.09 6.63 4.40
N GLY A 560 -30.63 5.44 4.02
CA GLY A 560 -31.18 4.64 2.93
C GLY A 560 -30.69 5.03 1.54
N VAL A 561 -29.87 6.06 1.42
CA VAL A 561 -29.34 6.51 0.13
C VAL A 561 -28.23 5.59 -0.33
N LYS A 562 -28.30 5.11 -1.58
CA LYS A 562 -27.27 4.30 -2.20
C LYS A 562 -26.19 5.18 -2.82
N VAL A 563 -24.95 4.79 -2.61
CA VAL A 563 -23.76 5.45 -3.15
C VAL A 563 -22.91 4.45 -3.91
N TRP A 564 -22.37 4.90 -5.03
CA TRP A 564 -21.38 4.19 -5.83
C TRP A 564 -20.08 4.99 -5.87
N ALA A 565 -18.96 4.29 -5.78
CA ALA A 565 -17.62 4.82 -6.01
C ALA A 565 -17.03 4.12 -7.23
N ILE A 566 -16.51 4.89 -8.18
CA ILE A 566 -15.93 4.39 -9.41
C ILE A 566 -14.53 4.98 -9.57
N TRP A 567 -13.55 4.14 -9.90
CA TRP A 567 -12.20 4.58 -10.21
C TRP A 567 -11.48 3.61 -11.14
N THR A 568 -10.44 4.09 -11.80
CA THR A 568 -9.46 3.24 -12.49
C THR A 568 -8.22 3.07 -11.62
N MET A 569 -7.45 2.04 -11.87
CA MET A 569 -6.25 1.78 -11.07
C MET A 569 -5.18 2.88 -11.26
N LEU A 570 -4.92 3.31 -12.50
CA LEU A 570 -3.81 4.18 -12.86
C LEU A 570 -4.13 5.32 -13.83
N TYR A 571 -4.91 5.08 -14.89
CA TYR A 571 -5.09 6.05 -15.98
C TYR A 571 -6.52 6.52 -16.15
N PRO A 572 -6.73 7.79 -16.57
CA PRO A 572 -8.04 8.27 -16.93
C PRO A 572 -8.64 7.46 -18.08
N LYS A 573 -9.91 7.13 -17.98
CA LYS A 573 -10.67 6.43 -19.01
C LYS A 573 -12.04 7.11 -19.19
N LYS A 574 -12.45 7.28 -20.42
CA LYS A 574 -13.84 7.66 -20.72
C LYS A 574 -14.68 6.40 -20.73
N ILE A 575 -15.72 6.36 -19.93
CA ILE A 575 -16.63 5.23 -19.81
C ILE A 575 -18.07 5.67 -20.00
N ARG A 576 -18.89 4.78 -20.54
CA ARG A 576 -20.35 4.93 -20.55
C ARG A 576 -20.93 4.12 -19.40
N LEU A 577 -21.82 4.73 -18.64
CA LEU A 577 -22.48 4.06 -17.55
C LEU A 577 -23.92 3.76 -17.91
N LYS A 578 -24.35 2.53 -17.65
CA LYS A 578 -25.76 2.17 -17.62
C LYS A 578 -26.24 2.30 -16.18
N VAL A 579 -27.22 3.15 -15.95
CA VAL A 579 -27.85 3.39 -14.65
C VAL A 579 -29.36 3.18 -14.78
N ASP A 580 -29.99 2.63 -13.75
CA ASP A 580 -31.44 2.36 -13.72
C ASP A 580 -32.28 3.55 -13.28
N ARG A 581 -31.67 4.48 -12.55
CA ARG A 581 -32.31 5.70 -12.06
C ARG A 581 -31.42 6.92 -12.28
N LYS A 582 -32.04 8.07 -12.25
CA LYS A 582 -31.30 9.35 -12.37
C LYS A 582 -30.31 9.49 -11.21
N ILE A 583 -29.06 9.75 -11.56
CA ILE A 583 -28.03 10.17 -10.60
C ILE A 583 -28.46 11.53 -10.03
N SER A 584 -28.52 11.64 -8.70
CA SER A 584 -28.89 12.88 -8.03
C SER A 584 -27.71 13.84 -7.88
N ARG A 585 -26.52 13.30 -7.58
CA ARG A 585 -25.28 14.06 -7.42
C ARG A 585 -24.08 13.25 -7.91
N ILE A 586 -23.11 13.96 -8.50
CA ILE A 586 -21.77 13.44 -8.78
C ILE A 586 -20.79 14.24 -7.95
N ILE A 587 -19.92 13.57 -7.21
CA ILE A 587 -18.99 14.19 -6.28
C ILE A 587 -17.61 13.60 -6.55
N ASN A 588 -16.58 14.45 -6.68
CA ASN A 588 -15.21 13.97 -6.78
C ASN A 588 -14.66 13.55 -5.39
N HIS A 589 -13.49 12.94 -5.37
CA HIS A 589 -12.86 12.47 -4.13
C HIS A 589 -12.55 13.59 -3.11
N LEU A 590 -12.52 14.86 -3.52
CA LEU A 590 -12.30 16.03 -2.65
C LEU A 590 -13.60 16.66 -2.15
N GLY A 591 -14.77 16.08 -2.46
CA GLY A 591 -16.07 16.56 -2.01
C GLY A 591 -16.69 17.66 -2.89
N GLU A 592 -16.14 17.88 -4.08
CA GLU A 592 -16.65 18.89 -5.02
C GLU A 592 -17.68 18.28 -5.95
N GLU A 593 -18.84 18.93 -6.08
CA GLU A 593 -19.87 18.52 -7.03
C GLU A 593 -19.41 18.70 -8.45
N GLN A 594 -19.69 17.69 -9.27
CA GLN A 594 -19.38 17.67 -10.69
C GLN A 594 -20.67 17.81 -11.50
N PRO A 595 -20.61 18.47 -12.68
CA PRO A 595 -21.76 18.52 -13.58
C PRO A 595 -22.24 17.10 -13.93
N LEU A 596 -23.55 16.94 -14.07
CA LEU A 596 -24.12 15.68 -14.56
C LEU A 596 -23.76 15.51 -16.04
N PRO A 597 -22.96 14.53 -16.43
CA PRO A 597 -22.60 14.31 -17.82
C PRO A 597 -23.80 13.78 -18.61
N GLN A 598 -23.84 14.09 -19.90
CA GLN A 598 -24.95 13.66 -20.76
C GLN A 598 -24.75 12.26 -21.37
N LEU A 599 -23.51 11.82 -21.62
CA LEU A 599 -23.24 10.55 -22.32
C LEU A 599 -22.01 9.78 -21.77
N GLU A 600 -20.95 10.44 -21.38
CA GLU A 600 -19.69 9.80 -20.98
C GLU A 600 -19.16 10.38 -19.67
N TYR A 601 -18.50 9.51 -18.88
CA TYR A 601 -17.85 9.86 -17.62
C TYR A 601 -16.34 9.74 -17.79
N SER A 602 -15.60 10.76 -17.36
CA SER A 602 -14.16 10.65 -17.22
C SER A 602 -13.87 10.08 -15.83
N VAL A 603 -13.34 8.87 -15.78
CA VAL A 603 -12.95 8.17 -14.55
C VAL A 603 -11.44 8.04 -14.53
N SER A 604 -10.83 8.31 -13.39
CA SER A 604 -9.38 8.26 -13.19
C SER A 604 -9.05 7.45 -11.92
N SER A 605 -7.80 7.51 -11.48
CA SER A 605 -7.39 7.00 -10.17
C SER A 605 -8.08 7.71 -8.99
N ALA A 606 -8.55 8.93 -9.20
CA ALA A 606 -9.42 9.65 -8.27
C ALA A 606 -10.85 9.10 -8.30
N ILE A 607 -11.40 8.81 -7.13
CA ILE A 607 -12.76 8.28 -7.03
C ILE A 607 -13.78 9.31 -7.51
N LEU A 608 -14.70 8.86 -8.37
CA LEU A 608 -15.94 9.54 -8.69
C LEU A 608 -17.09 8.88 -7.93
N TYR A 609 -17.76 9.64 -7.08
CA TYR A 609 -18.92 9.16 -6.33
C TYR A 609 -20.21 9.51 -7.08
N LEU A 610 -21.11 8.52 -7.21
CA LEU A 610 -22.46 8.68 -7.76
C LEU A 610 -23.47 8.42 -6.64
N VAL A 611 -24.36 9.37 -6.41
CA VAL A 611 -25.37 9.30 -5.36
C VAL A 611 -26.75 9.09 -5.98
N GLY A 612 -27.47 8.09 -5.54
CA GLY A 612 -28.88 7.86 -5.88
C GLY A 612 -29.21 6.63 -6.72
N PRO A 613 -28.41 6.19 -7.73
CA PRO A 613 -28.81 5.06 -8.57
C PRO A 613 -28.75 3.72 -7.82
N GLU A 614 -29.72 2.83 -8.08
CA GLU A 614 -29.76 1.48 -7.50
C GLU A 614 -28.75 0.55 -8.17
N THR A 615 -28.62 0.65 -9.48
CA THR A 615 -27.66 -0.14 -10.26
C THR A 615 -26.79 0.74 -11.14
N VAL A 616 -25.51 0.39 -11.22
CA VAL A 616 -24.53 1.00 -12.10
C VAL A 616 -23.69 -0.09 -12.74
N SER A 617 -23.50 -0.04 -14.04
CA SER A 617 -22.56 -0.91 -14.78
C SER A 617 -21.88 -0.15 -15.90
N ILE A 618 -20.70 -0.61 -16.29
CA ILE A 618 -19.97 -0.05 -17.45
C ILE A 618 -20.49 -0.73 -18.71
N GLN A 619 -20.72 0.09 -19.77
CA GLN A 619 -21.13 -0.38 -21.11
C GLN A 619 -19.94 -0.60 -22.02
#